data_5bec31d6fe34dcea99bf51db101b56e7
#
_entry.id   5bec31d6fe34dcea99bf51db101b56e7
#
_cell.length_a   1.000
_cell.length_b   1.000
_cell.length_c   1.000
_cell.angle_alpha   90.00
_cell.angle_beta   90.00
_cell.angle_gamma   90.00
#
_symmetry.space_group_name_H-M   'P 1'
#
loop_
_entity.id
_entity.type
_entity.pdbx_description
1 polymer ?
#
loop_
_entity_poly.entity_id
_entity_poly.type
_entity_poly.pdbx_seq_one_letter_code
_entity_poly.pdbx_strand_id
1 'polypeptide(L)'
;MFDPTDRPRVFGLPLGADFPRALVDGLIARHKDQLPETLARVTVIVNTQRMARRIRDLFDAGPPMLLPRIQVITDLGQGAVGAGIPPAVPALRRRLELSQLIGTLLEKEPDLASRAALFDLSDSLAALMDEMHGEGVSPGAISALDVSDQSGHWERTKTFISIIKKYFDGATSEPDVETRQRLVVSALAAHWASNPPKDPVIVAGSTGSRGTTMMLMQAVAKLSQGALILPGFDFDLPEDVWTKLDDPLLSEDHPQYRYRKLMLALGLRPADISNWGADIGLDVAARNRLVSLSLRPAPFTDAWLAEGPALPDIAGATQGVTLVHARHPRDEALAVALRLRQAAEDGQTAALITPDRMLTRRVTAALDQWNIAPDDSAGQPLHLSPPGRFLRHVAQLFSQKMSAELLFTLLKHPLCHSGGSRNQHLLFTRDLELYLRRTAPPYPKESDFRAWASQ
;
A
#
# COMPACT_ATOMS: atom_id res chain seq x y z
N MET A 1 31.00 2.30 -7.49
CA MET A 1 29.94 3.29 -7.70
C MET A 1 30.04 4.45 -6.73
N PHE A 2 30.25 4.18 -5.46
CA PHE A 2 30.39 5.23 -4.44
C PHE A 2 31.80 5.29 -3.92
N ASP A 3 32.32 6.51 -3.71
CA ASP A 3 33.61 6.71 -3.06
C ASP A 3 33.54 6.29 -1.58
N PRO A 4 34.63 5.79 -1.01
CA PRO A 4 34.69 5.43 0.40
C PRO A 4 34.31 6.62 1.29
N THR A 5 33.42 6.42 2.26
CA THR A 5 33.03 7.41 3.26
C THR A 5 32.60 6.72 4.54
N ASP A 6 32.87 7.35 5.68
CA ASP A 6 32.42 6.89 6.99
C ASP A 6 30.99 7.37 7.32
N ARG A 7 30.42 8.24 6.47
CA ARG A 7 29.05 8.76 6.65
C ARG A 7 28.04 8.00 5.83
N PRO A 8 26.83 7.80 6.35
CA PRO A 8 25.72 7.24 5.58
C PRO A 8 25.44 8.05 4.31
N ARG A 9 25.22 7.37 3.18
CA ARG A 9 24.88 8.03 1.91
C ARG A 9 23.38 8.11 1.77
N VAL A 10 22.86 9.30 1.94
CA VAL A 10 21.44 9.59 1.75
C VAL A 10 21.32 10.72 0.73
N PHE A 11 20.57 10.44 -0.32
CA PHE A 11 20.25 11.39 -1.37
C PHE A 11 18.77 11.71 -1.34
N GLY A 12 18.41 12.91 -1.71
CA GLY A 12 17.03 13.32 -1.93
C GLY A 12 16.77 13.60 -3.40
N LEU A 13 15.55 13.38 -3.83
CA LEU A 13 15.01 13.96 -5.06
C LEU A 13 13.96 15.00 -4.66
N PRO A 14 13.99 16.19 -5.23
CA PRO A 14 13.10 17.27 -4.85
C PRO A 14 11.65 16.94 -5.21
N LEU A 15 10.72 17.67 -4.61
CA LEU A 15 9.31 17.65 -4.99
C LEU A 15 9.18 17.97 -6.50
N GLY A 16 8.23 17.32 -7.16
CA GLY A 16 7.97 17.51 -8.61
C GLY A 16 8.94 16.81 -9.56
N ALA A 17 10.02 16.19 -9.07
CA ALA A 17 10.88 15.35 -9.92
C ALA A 17 10.16 14.06 -10.32
N ASP A 18 10.32 13.63 -11.60
CA ASP A 18 9.96 12.26 -12.03
C ASP A 18 10.94 11.28 -11.37
N PHE A 19 10.57 10.81 -10.16
CA PHE A 19 11.45 10.00 -9.32
C PHE A 19 12.02 8.78 -10.05
N PRO A 20 11.22 7.91 -10.72
CA PRO A 20 11.75 6.75 -11.43
C PRO A 20 12.77 7.14 -12.51
N ARG A 21 12.49 8.17 -13.29
CA ARG A 21 13.38 8.65 -14.34
C ARG A 21 14.67 9.22 -13.76
N ALA A 22 14.58 10.10 -12.78
CA ALA A 22 15.76 10.68 -12.14
C ALA A 22 16.63 9.60 -11.46
N LEU A 23 16.01 8.57 -10.88
CA LEU A 23 16.72 7.40 -10.36
C LEU A 23 17.52 6.68 -11.45
N VAL A 24 16.88 6.36 -12.58
CA VAL A 24 17.52 5.67 -13.72
C VAL A 24 18.63 6.52 -14.31
N ASP A 25 18.37 7.80 -14.60
CA ASP A 25 19.37 8.72 -15.18
C ASP A 25 20.58 8.85 -14.25
N GLY A 26 20.37 8.98 -12.95
CA GLY A 26 21.44 9.04 -11.97
C GLY A 26 22.24 7.73 -11.82
N LEU A 27 21.61 6.57 -11.99
CA LEU A 27 22.29 5.27 -12.06
C LEU A 27 23.16 5.17 -13.31
N ILE A 28 22.62 5.53 -14.47
CA ILE A 28 23.34 5.52 -15.74
C ILE A 28 24.53 6.49 -15.70
N ALA A 29 24.30 7.71 -15.22
CA ALA A 29 25.37 8.73 -15.13
C ALA A 29 26.56 8.26 -14.29
N ARG A 30 26.31 7.57 -13.17
CA ARG A 30 27.35 7.04 -12.27
C ARG A 30 28.08 5.81 -12.81
N HIS A 31 27.57 5.19 -13.86
CA HIS A 31 28.20 4.02 -14.51
C HIS A 31 28.72 4.32 -15.91
N LYS A 32 28.64 5.57 -16.37
CA LYS A 32 28.99 5.96 -17.75
C LYS A 32 30.40 5.54 -18.16
N ASP A 33 31.37 5.66 -17.24
CA ASP A 33 32.77 5.38 -17.49
C ASP A 33 33.21 4.02 -16.88
N GLN A 34 32.24 3.14 -16.55
CA GLN A 34 32.51 1.84 -15.96
C GLN A 34 32.19 0.72 -16.95
N LEU A 35 32.65 -0.50 -16.65
CA LEU A 35 32.32 -1.68 -17.46
C LEU A 35 30.81 -1.94 -17.44
N PRO A 36 30.20 -2.37 -18.55
CA PRO A 36 28.75 -2.56 -18.67
C PRO A 36 28.15 -3.48 -17.60
N GLU A 37 28.88 -4.49 -17.15
CA GLU A 37 28.43 -5.43 -16.13
C GLU A 37 28.38 -4.82 -14.71
N THR A 38 28.98 -3.67 -14.46
CA THR A 38 28.99 -3.05 -13.13
C THR A 38 27.58 -2.60 -12.72
N LEU A 39 26.76 -2.13 -13.67
CA LEU A 39 25.36 -1.79 -13.40
C LEU A 39 24.53 -3.03 -13.00
N ALA A 40 24.76 -4.18 -13.63
CA ALA A 40 24.06 -5.42 -13.33
C ALA A 40 24.35 -5.97 -11.92
N ARG A 41 25.44 -5.54 -11.27
CA ARG A 41 25.76 -5.88 -9.89
C ARG A 41 25.02 -5.03 -8.87
N VAL A 42 24.52 -3.85 -9.26
CA VAL A 42 23.75 -2.96 -8.38
C VAL A 42 22.44 -3.63 -7.99
N THR A 43 22.13 -3.65 -6.71
CA THR A 43 20.81 -4.06 -6.22
C THR A 43 20.01 -2.81 -5.85
N VAL A 44 18.84 -2.64 -6.49
CA VAL A 44 17.91 -1.54 -6.21
C VAL A 44 16.68 -2.13 -5.55
N ILE A 45 16.43 -1.75 -4.31
CA ILE A 45 15.28 -2.18 -3.51
C ILE A 45 14.25 -1.06 -3.53
N VAL A 46 13.04 -1.37 -4.02
CA VAL A 46 11.93 -0.43 -4.15
C VAL A 46 10.72 -0.86 -3.33
N ASN A 47 9.79 0.06 -3.11
CA ASN A 47 8.63 -0.17 -2.25
C ASN A 47 7.49 -0.93 -2.92
N THR A 48 7.34 -0.88 -4.24
CA THR A 48 6.19 -1.48 -4.96
C THR A 48 6.57 -2.13 -6.28
N GLN A 49 5.79 -3.12 -6.70
CA GLN A 49 5.92 -3.74 -8.02
C GLN A 49 5.66 -2.75 -9.17
N ARG A 50 4.81 -1.74 -8.97
CA ARG A 50 4.59 -0.68 -9.97
C ARG A 50 5.87 0.13 -10.19
N MET A 51 6.56 0.53 -9.10
CA MET A 51 7.84 1.21 -9.19
C MET A 51 8.88 0.34 -9.89
N ALA A 52 8.99 -0.93 -9.51
CA ALA A 52 9.91 -1.88 -10.14
C ALA A 52 9.66 -2.03 -11.66
N ARG A 53 8.38 -2.11 -12.07
CA ARG A 53 7.98 -2.16 -13.48
C ARG A 53 8.36 -0.87 -14.20
N ARG A 54 7.97 0.29 -13.65
CA ARG A 54 8.27 1.59 -14.25
C ARG A 54 9.77 1.82 -14.45
N ILE A 55 10.60 1.40 -13.50
CA ILE A 55 12.06 1.49 -13.65
C ILE A 55 12.55 0.59 -14.80
N ARG A 56 12.03 -0.64 -14.94
CA ARG A 56 12.38 -1.52 -16.08
C ARG A 56 11.95 -0.90 -17.40
N ASP A 57 10.72 -0.41 -17.49
CA ASP A 57 10.20 0.23 -18.71
C ASP A 57 11.06 1.42 -19.14
N LEU A 58 11.62 2.17 -18.18
CA LEU A 58 12.52 3.29 -18.47
C LEU A 58 13.88 2.83 -18.99
N PHE A 59 14.42 1.73 -18.49
CA PHE A 59 15.63 1.11 -19.05
C PHE A 59 15.37 0.54 -20.44
N ASP A 60 14.24 -0.13 -20.64
CA ASP A 60 13.87 -0.75 -21.92
C ASP A 60 13.63 0.30 -23.02
N ALA A 61 13.21 1.51 -22.66
CA ALA A 61 13.05 2.63 -23.58
C ALA A 61 14.39 3.29 -23.96
N GLY A 62 15.47 2.98 -23.27
CA GLY A 62 16.81 3.49 -23.50
C GLY A 62 17.66 2.61 -24.43
N PRO A 63 18.97 2.90 -24.57
CA PRO A 63 19.88 2.04 -25.28
C PRO A 63 20.04 0.68 -24.59
N PRO A 64 20.35 -0.40 -25.33
CA PRO A 64 20.57 -1.73 -24.76
C PRO A 64 21.67 -1.72 -23.70
N MET A 65 21.36 -2.17 -22.47
CA MET A 65 22.29 -2.25 -21.37
C MET A 65 21.91 -3.39 -20.41
N LEU A 66 22.87 -3.79 -19.56
CA LEU A 66 22.59 -4.74 -18.48
C LEU A 66 21.88 -3.99 -17.35
N LEU A 67 20.73 -4.53 -16.92
CA LEU A 67 19.90 -3.88 -15.89
C LEU A 67 20.40 -4.19 -14.48
N PRO A 68 20.20 -3.28 -13.51
CA PRO A 68 20.40 -3.57 -12.10
C PRO A 68 19.40 -4.64 -11.61
N ARG A 69 19.71 -5.27 -10.50
CA ARG A 69 18.81 -6.21 -9.82
C ARG A 69 17.74 -5.42 -9.09
N ILE A 70 16.53 -5.32 -9.68
CA ILE A 70 15.42 -4.58 -9.08
C ILE A 70 14.58 -5.55 -8.25
N GLN A 71 14.49 -5.31 -6.94
CA GLN A 71 13.75 -6.12 -5.97
C GLN A 71 12.72 -5.26 -5.23
N VAL A 72 11.62 -5.88 -4.82
CA VAL A 72 10.65 -5.22 -3.93
C VAL A 72 10.92 -5.60 -2.49
N ILE A 73 10.70 -4.70 -1.56
CA ILE A 73 10.93 -4.93 -0.11
C ILE A 73 10.25 -6.22 0.37
N THR A 74 9.04 -6.49 -0.11
CA THR A 74 8.27 -7.70 0.24
C THR A 74 8.91 -9.01 -0.24
N ASP A 75 9.78 -8.95 -1.25
CA ASP A 75 10.39 -10.13 -1.87
C ASP A 75 11.75 -10.51 -1.23
N LEU A 76 12.28 -9.69 -0.33
CA LEU A 76 13.56 -9.94 0.35
C LEU A 76 13.59 -11.27 1.09
N GLY A 77 12.44 -11.75 1.57
CA GLY A 77 12.30 -13.05 2.23
C GLY A 77 12.40 -14.27 1.31
N GLN A 78 12.50 -14.09 -0.01
CA GLN A 78 12.67 -15.18 -0.97
C GLN A 78 14.15 -15.59 -1.16
N GLY A 79 15.09 -14.78 -0.66
CA GLY A 79 16.52 -15.06 -0.71
C GLY A 79 16.98 -16.09 0.34
N ALA A 80 18.26 -16.45 0.29
CA ALA A 80 18.86 -17.44 1.17
C ALA A 80 18.69 -17.13 2.67
N VAL A 81 18.74 -15.85 3.05
CA VAL A 81 18.53 -15.41 4.44
C VAL A 81 17.09 -15.67 4.89
N GLY A 82 16.11 -15.47 4.01
CA GLY A 82 14.70 -15.69 4.32
C GLY A 82 14.29 -17.17 4.34
N ALA A 83 15.08 -18.06 3.74
CA ALA A 83 14.78 -19.50 3.70
C ALA A 83 14.81 -20.15 5.10
N GLY A 84 15.58 -19.59 6.05
CA GLY A 84 15.61 -20.04 7.44
C GLY A 84 14.48 -19.52 8.32
N ILE A 85 13.60 -18.65 7.79
CA ILE A 85 12.51 -18.04 8.54
C ILE A 85 11.20 -18.73 8.15
N PRO A 86 10.38 -19.21 9.11
CA PRO A 86 9.12 -19.88 8.82
C PRO A 86 8.22 -19.03 7.90
N PRO A 87 7.39 -19.67 7.06
CA PRO A 87 6.41 -18.95 6.27
C PRO A 87 5.40 -18.24 7.18
N ALA A 88 4.81 -17.14 6.67
CA ALA A 88 3.78 -16.45 7.42
C ALA A 88 2.48 -17.27 7.47
N VAL A 89 1.76 -17.16 8.58
CA VAL A 89 0.40 -17.72 8.71
C VAL A 89 -0.48 -17.16 7.60
N PRO A 90 -1.22 -18.01 6.87
CA PRO A 90 -2.17 -17.53 5.86
C PRO A 90 -3.22 -16.59 6.48
N ALA A 91 -3.52 -15.48 5.80
CA ALA A 91 -4.44 -14.46 6.31
C ALA A 91 -5.81 -15.01 6.72
N LEU A 92 -6.36 -15.96 5.95
CA LEU A 92 -7.63 -16.59 6.29
C LEU A 92 -7.55 -17.40 7.59
N ARG A 93 -6.49 -18.19 7.78
CA ARG A 93 -6.29 -18.97 9.02
C ARG A 93 -6.18 -18.03 10.22
N ARG A 94 -5.38 -16.98 10.11
CA ARG A 94 -5.24 -15.97 11.17
C ARG A 94 -6.58 -15.31 11.51
N ARG A 95 -7.37 -14.94 10.49
CA ARG A 95 -8.71 -14.38 10.67
C ARG A 95 -9.63 -15.32 11.43
N LEU A 96 -9.65 -16.62 11.09
CA LEU A 96 -10.47 -17.61 11.76
C LEU A 96 -10.02 -17.85 13.21
N GLU A 97 -8.72 -17.92 13.47
CA GLU A 97 -8.16 -18.05 14.82
C GLU A 97 -8.54 -16.84 15.69
N LEU A 98 -8.39 -15.62 15.18
CA LEU A 98 -8.82 -14.40 15.87
C LEU A 98 -10.34 -14.38 16.09
N SER A 99 -11.13 -14.80 15.09
CA SER A 99 -12.59 -14.90 15.24
C SER A 99 -13.00 -15.87 16.33
N GLN A 100 -12.30 -16.98 16.48
CA GLN A 100 -12.55 -17.95 17.55
C GLN A 100 -12.24 -17.38 18.94
N LEU A 101 -11.11 -16.67 19.07
CA LEU A 101 -10.72 -16.00 20.31
C LEU A 101 -11.72 -14.92 20.71
N ILE A 102 -12.08 -14.05 19.77
CA ILE A 102 -13.07 -12.98 20.00
C ILE A 102 -14.45 -13.59 20.31
N GLY A 103 -14.86 -14.65 19.62
CA GLY A 103 -16.09 -15.35 19.89
C GLY A 103 -16.16 -15.85 21.34
N THR A 104 -15.09 -16.47 21.83
CA THR A 104 -14.99 -16.93 23.24
C THR A 104 -15.03 -15.76 24.23
N LEU A 105 -14.48 -14.60 23.86
CA LEU A 105 -14.57 -13.39 24.70
C LEU A 105 -16.00 -12.87 24.76
N LEU A 106 -16.65 -12.72 23.62
CA LEU A 106 -18.03 -12.21 23.53
C LEU A 106 -19.04 -13.14 24.27
N GLU A 107 -18.71 -14.41 24.42
CA GLU A 107 -19.50 -15.34 25.27
C GLU A 107 -19.34 -15.04 26.77
N LYS A 108 -18.16 -14.59 27.19
CA LYS A 108 -17.87 -14.20 28.59
C LYS A 108 -18.30 -12.79 28.91
N GLU A 109 -18.19 -11.89 27.95
CA GLU A 109 -18.49 -10.47 28.08
C GLU A 109 -19.44 -10.00 26.95
N PRO A 110 -20.75 -10.37 27.00
CA PRO A 110 -21.71 -10.07 25.94
C PRO A 110 -21.93 -8.57 25.70
N ASP A 111 -21.67 -7.74 26.72
CA ASP A 111 -21.84 -6.28 26.66
C ASP A 111 -20.71 -5.57 25.91
N LEU A 112 -19.63 -6.30 25.56
CA LEU A 112 -18.50 -5.72 24.85
C LEU A 112 -18.86 -5.33 23.41
N ALA A 113 -19.50 -6.24 22.69
CA ALA A 113 -19.99 -6.01 21.32
C ALA A 113 -21.02 -7.05 20.87
N SER A 114 -21.81 -6.73 19.86
CA SER A 114 -22.72 -7.68 19.24
C SER A 114 -21.95 -8.83 18.54
N ARG A 115 -22.45 -10.06 18.65
CA ARG A 115 -21.90 -11.22 17.94
C ARG A 115 -21.87 -11.05 16.42
N ALA A 116 -22.74 -10.20 15.87
CA ALA A 116 -22.74 -9.85 14.44
C ALA A 116 -21.46 -9.11 14.01
N ALA A 117 -20.78 -8.40 14.94
CA ALA A 117 -19.54 -7.70 14.67
C ALA A 117 -18.28 -8.59 14.76
N LEU A 118 -18.41 -9.89 14.97
CA LEU A 118 -17.31 -10.83 15.22
C LEU A 118 -16.19 -10.73 14.16
N PHE A 119 -16.54 -10.76 12.88
CA PHE A 119 -15.55 -10.73 11.81
C PHE A 119 -14.95 -9.34 11.61
N ASP A 120 -15.73 -8.28 11.79
CA ASP A 120 -15.23 -6.90 11.71
C ASP A 120 -14.24 -6.60 12.85
N LEU A 121 -14.54 -7.08 14.05
CA LEU A 121 -13.62 -7.01 15.19
C LEU A 121 -12.34 -7.81 14.95
N SER A 122 -12.45 -8.99 14.32
CA SER A 122 -11.29 -9.82 13.98
C SER A 122 -10.39 -9.14 12.96
N ASP A 123 -10.98 -8.52 11.95
CA ASP A 123 -10.25 -7.77 10.92
C ASP A 123 -9.59 -6.52 11.49
N SER A 124 -10.29 -5.78 12.36
CA SER A 124 -9.75 -4.60 13.05
C SER A 124 -8.60 -4.97 14.00
N LEU A 125 -8.74 -6.09 14.72
CA LEU A 125 -7.69 -6.60 15.57
C LEU A 125 -6.46 -7.04 14.78
N ALA A 126 -6.67 -7.76 13.66
CA ALA A 126 -5.58 -8.17 12.77
C ALA A 126 -4.81 -6.97 12.23
N ALA A 127 -5.52 -5.90 11.82
CA ALA A 127 -4.91 -4.67 11.33
C ALA A 127 -4.08 -3.96 12.41
N LEU A 128 -4.61 -3.85 13.64
CA LEU A 128 -3.86 -3.30 14.77
C LEU A 128 -2.60 -4.11 15.08
N MET A 129 -2.70 -5.44 15.06
CA MET A 129 -1.55 -6.32 15.27
C MET A 129 -0.49 -6.13 14.17
N ASP A 130 -0.90 -6.02 12.91
CA ASP A 130 0.01 -5.78 11.80
C ASP A 130 0.77 -4.46 11.97
N GLU A 131 0.10 -3.41 12.39
CA GLU A 131 0.72 -2.12 12.67
C GLU A 131 1.72 -2.22 13.82
N MET A 132 1.32 -2.83 14.94
CA MET A 132 2.21 -3.04 16.10
C MET A 132 3.46 -3.85 15.72
N HIS A 133 3.30 -4.95 15.00
CA HIS A 133 4.41 -5.81 14.59
C HIS A 133 5.32 -5.11 13.60
N GLY A 134 4.74 -4.39 12.63
CA GLY A 134 5.49 -3.59 11.66
C GLY A 134 6.36 -2.52 12.34
N GLU A 135 5.84 -1.85 13.38
CA GLU A 135 6.57 -0.86 14.17
C GLU A 135 7.44 -1.48 15.28
N GLY A 136 7.27 -2.77 15.59
CA GLY A 136 8.00 -3.48 16.65
C GLY A 136 7.53 -3.09 18.04
N VAL A 137 6.28 -2.69 18.18
CA VAL A 137 5.65 -2.37 19.46
C VAL A 137 5.20 -3.64 20.14
N SER A 138 5.64 -3.87 21.38
CA SER A 138 5.20 -5.03 22.15
C SER A 138 3.80 -4.83 22.74
N PRO A 139 3.01 -5.91 22.94
CA PRO A 139 1.72 -5.83 23.62
C PRO A 139 1.81 -5.25 25.03
N GLY A 140 2.97 -5.41 25.70
CA GLY A 140 3.26 -4.82 27.00
C GLY A 140 3.27 -3.29 26.99
N ALA A 141 3.73 -2.69 25.90
CA ALA A 141 3.74 -1.23 25.76
C ALA A 141 2.32 -0.64 25.80
N ILE A 142 1.35 -1.31 25.13
CA ILE A 142 -0.05 -0.87 25.14
C ILE A 142 -0.66 -1.02 26.55
N SER A 143 -0.34 -2.12 27.23
CA SER A 143 -0.83 -2.34 28.60
C SER A 143 -0.29 -1.30 29.59
N ALA A 144 0.86 -0.71 29.30
CA ALA A 144 1.52 0.32 30.11
C ALA A 144 1.00 1.74 29.82
N LEU A 145 0.16 1.93 28.79
CA LEU A 145 -0.44 3.25 28.51
C LEU A 145 -1.33 3.68 29.68
N ASP A 146 -1.04 4.86 30.23
CA ASP A 146 -1.92 5.51 31.20
C ASP A 146 -3.10 6.14 30.45
N VAL A 147 -4.29 5.60 30.71
CA VAL A 147 -5.55 6.04 30.10
C VAL A 147 -6.55 6.44 31.16
N SER A 148 -6.07 6.76 32.37
CA SER A 148 -6.90 7.13 33.53
C SER A 148 -7.79 8.36 33.27
N ASP A 149 -7.38 9.26 32.40
CA ASP A 149 -8.14 10.47 32.02
C ASP A 149 -9.15 10.24 30.88
N GLN A 150 -9.25 9.02 30.40
CA GLN A 150 -10.09 8.72 29.22
C GLN A 150 -11.31 7.87 29.64
N SER A 151 -12.43 8.08 28.95
CA SER A 151 -13.73 7.47 29.22
C SER A 151 -13.69 5.93 29.33
N GLY A 152 -14.70 5.30 29.97
CA GLY A 152 -14.85 3.84 30.11
C GLY A 152 -14.82 3.00 28.80
N HIS A 153 -14.74 3.67 27.64
CA HIS A 153 -14.44 3.04 26.36
C HIS A 153 -13.03 2.43 26.31
N TRP A 154 -12.06 3.09 26.95
CA TRP A 154 -10.67 2.62 27.00
C TRP A 154 -10.45 1.39 27.91
N GLU A 155 -11.22 1.24 28.98
CA GLU A 155 -11.17 0.01 29.80
C GLU A 155 -11.62 -1.22 29.00
N ARG A 156 -12.66 -1.07 28.17
CA ARG A 156 -13.12 -2.12 27.27
C ARG A 156 -12.07 -2.44 26.21
N THR A 157 -11.41 -1.40 25.66
CA THR A 157 -10.31 -1.57 24.72
C THR A 157 -9.11 -2.27 25.36
N LYS A 158 -8.75 -1.97 26.61
CA LYS A 158 -7.70 -2.69 27.36
C LYS A 158 -8.03 -4.16 27.55
N THR A 159 -9.27 -4.49 27.90
CA THR A 159 -9.72 -5.89 28.00
C THR A 159 -9.58 -6.62 26.67
N PHE A 160 -10.01 -5.98 25.59
CA PHE A 160 -9.86 -6.51 24.23
C PHE A 160 -8.39 -6.73 23.85
N ILE A 161 -7.51 -5.78 24.17
CA ILE A 161 -6.06 -5.85 23.92
C ILE A 161 -5.39 -6.90 24.84
N SER A 162 -5.90 -7.16 26.05
CA SER A 162 -5.35 -8.19 26.93
C SER A 162 -5.40 -9.59 26.33
N ILE A 163 -6.34 -9.84 25.43
CA ILE A 163 -6.45 -11.09 24.66
C ILE A 163 -5.30 -11.22 23.66
N ILE A 164 -4.93 -10.11 23.04
CA ILE A 164 -3.77 -10.03 22.15
C ILE A 164 -2.54 -10.51 22.90
N LYS A 165 -2.30 -10.02 24.12
CA LYS A 165 -1.15 -10.41 24.92
C LYS A 165 -1.12 -11.92 25.15
N LYS A 166 -2.25 -12.54 25.49
CA LYS A 166 -2.35 -13.97 25.70
C LYS A 166 -2.12 -14.80 24.43
N TYR A 167 -2.52 -14.29 23.27
CA TYR A 167 -2.26 -14.89 21.97
C TYR A 167 -0.78 -14.78 21.57
N PHE A 168 -0.14 -13.66 21.89
CA PHE A 168 1.29 -13.44 21.65
C PHE A 168 2.19 -14.26 22.59
N ASP A 169 1.82 -14.33 23.86
CA ASP A 169 2.56 -15.10 24.89
C ASP A 169 2.43 -16.63 24.63
N GLY A 170 1.45 -17.06 23.83
CA GLY A 170 1.21 -18.46 23.46
C GLY A 170 2.11 -19.00 22.37
N ALA A 171 3.15 -18.26 21.95
CA ALA A 171 4.22 -18.66 21.01
C ALA A 171 3.76 -19.64 19.92
N THR A 172 2.93 -19.17 18.99
CA THR A 172 2.77 -19.90 17.73
C THR A 172 4.09 -19.84 16.97
N SER A 173 4.62 -20.97 16.58
CA SER A 173 5.87 -21.10 15.85
C SER A 173 5.86 -20.43 14.45
N GLU A 174 4.71 -19.94 14.01
CA GLU A 174 4.50 -19.35 12.70
C GLU A 174 4.20 -17.85 12.85
N PRO A 175 5.05 -16.97 12.28
CA PRO A 175 4.86 -15.52 12.35
C PRO A 175 3.71 -15.07 11.41
N ASP A 176 3.09 -13.93 11.71
CA ASP A 176 2.29 -13.22 10.71
C ASP A 176 3.17 -12.54 9.64
N VAL A 177 2.54 -11.92 8.64
CA VAL A 177 3.24 -11.32 7.50
C VAL A 177 4.21 -10.21 7.94
N GLU A 178 3.78 -9.31 8.82
CA GLU A 178 4.59 -8.16 9.26
C GLU A 178 5.73 -8.62 10.19
N THR A 179 5.45 -9.55 11.11
CA THR A 179 6.48 -10.17 11.96
C THR A 179 7.51 -10.89 11.12
N ARG A 180 7.08 -11.68 10.13
CA ARG A 180 8.00 -12.37 9.22
C ARG A 180 8.87 -11.39 8.44
N GLN A 181 8.28 -10.32 7.90
CA GLN A 181 9.01 -9.29 7.18
C GLN A 181 10.07 -8.63 8.08
N ARG A 182 9.72 -8.35 9.34
CA ARG A 182 10.65 -7.79 10.32
C ARG A 182 11.78 -8.77 10.66
N LEU A 183 11.49 -10.06 10.82
CA LEU A 183 12.49 -11.09 11.03
C LEU A 183 13.46 -11.21 9.85
N VAL A 184 12.94 -11.15 8.61
CA VAL A 184 13.74 -11.15 7.38
C VAL A 184 14.70 -9.96 7.35
N VAL A 185 14.21 -8.76 7.62
CA VAL A 185 15.04 -7.54 7.62
C VAL A 185 16.09 -7.60 8.74
N SER A 186 15.71 -8.08 9.93
CA SER A 186 16.64 -8.26 11.05
C SER A 186 17.76 -9.27 10.73
N ALA A 187 17.38 -10.41 10.16
CA ALA A 187 18.35 -11.44 9.76
C ALA A 187 19.25 -10.94 8.62
N LEU A 188 18.71 -10.17 7.69
CA LEU A 188 19.48 -9.57 6.59
C LEU A 188 20.48 -8.54 7.13
N ALA A 189 20.07 -7.68 8.05
CA ALA A 189 20.94 -6.70 8.70
C ALA A 189 22.08 -7.39 9.50
N ALA A 190 21.76 -8.45 10.23
CA ALA A 190 22.75 -9.26 10.96
C ALA A 190 23.74 -9.95 9.99
N HIS A 191 23.23 -10.51 8.89
CA HIS A 191 24.06 -11.11 7.85
C HIS A 191 25.01 -10.07 7.23
N TRP A 192 24.54 -8.89 6.89
CA TRP A 192 25.36 -7.82 6.32
C TRP A 192 26.39 -7.25 7.31
N ALA A 193 26.11 -7.30 8.60
CA ALA A 193 27.09 -6.88 9.62
C ALA A 193 28.33 -7.81 9.64
N SER A 194 28.14 -9.10 9.40
CA SER A 194 29.24 -10.10 9.34
C SER A 194 29.78 -10.32 7.94
N ASN A 195 28.94 -10.19 6.91
CA ASN A 195 29.28 -10.42 5.50
C ASN A 195 28.76 -9.26 4.64
N PRO A 196 29.38 -8.07 4.69
CA PRO A 196 28.90 -6.92 3.97
C PRO A 196 28.99 -7.15 2.44
N PRO A 197 27.94 -6.78 1.69
CA PRO A 197 27.95 -6.88 0.23
C PRO A 197 29.04 -5.96 -0.34
N LYS A 198 29.77 -6.46 -1.32
CA LYS A 198 30.80 -5.69 -2.04
C LYS A 198 30.19 -4.81 -3.13
N ASP A 199 29.06 -5.26 -3.69
CA ASP A 199 28.31 -4.56 -4.73
C ASP A 199 27.35 -3.54 -4.14
N PRO A 200 26.98 -2.48 -4.87
CA PRO A 200 26.08 -1.44 -4.36
C PRO A 200 24.68 -1.96 -4.04
N VAL A 201 24.15 -1.54 -2.88
CA VAL A 201 22.78 -1.79 -2.46
C VAL A 201 22.09 -0.44 -2.23
N ILE A 202 21.02 -0.19 -2.96
CA ILE A 202 20.30 1.08 -2.95
C ILE A 202 18.85 0.83 -2.53
N VAL A 203 18.34 1.54 -1.51
CA VAL A 203 16.91 1.63 -1.24
C VAL A 203 16.38 2.91 -1.86
N ALA A 204 15.42 2.79 -2.77
CA ALA A 204 14.90 3.90 -3.54
C ALA A 204 13.37 4.01 -3.47
N GLY A 205 12.86 5.24 -3.35
CA GLY A 205 11.42 5.53 -3.41
C GLY A 205 10.64 5.17 -2.15
N SER A 206 11.31 4.93 -1.03
CA SER A 206 10.64 4.68 0.25
C SER A 206 10.75 5.89 1.18
N THR A 207 9.65 6.18 1.89
CA THR A 207 9.59 7.22 2.92
C THR A 207 9.94 6.69 4.32
N GLY A 208 10.13 5.36 4.48
CA GLY A 208 10.33 4.75 5.78
C GLY A 208 9.10 4.81 6.69
N SER A 209 7.91 4.92 6.10
CA SER A 209 6.64 5.05 6.85
C SER A 209 6.31 3.84 7.72
N ARG A 210 6.84 2.65 7.40
CA ARG A 210 6.72 1.44 8.23
C ARG A 210 8.03 1.17 8.95
N GLY A 211 7.96 0.79 10.24
CA GLY A 211 9.14 0.51 11.07
C GLY A 211 10.09 -0.52 10.47
N THR A 212 9.56 -1.60 9.88
CA THR A 212 10.36 -2.60 9.17
C THR A 212 11.13 -2.01 7.98
N THR A 213 10.49 -1.12 7.21
CA THR A 213 11.16 -0.42 6.11
C THR A 213 12.24 0.54 6.62
N MET A 214 11.96 1.25 7.70
CA MET A 214 12.93 2.11 8.37
C MET A 214 14.16 1.31 8.83
N MET A 215 13.98 0.13 9.41
CA MET A 215 15.07 -0.78 9.78
C MET A 215 15.93 -1.17 8.57
N LEU A 216 15.29 -1.50 7.44
CA LEU A 216 16.01 -1.83 6.20
C LEU A 216 16.84 -0.64 5.70
N MET A 217 16.23 0.55 5.68
CA MET A 217 16.91 1.78 5.28
C MET A 217 18.13 2.05 6.16
N GLN A 218 18.00 1.92 7.47
CA GLN A 218 19.12 2.09 8.40
C GLN A 218 20.22 1.03 8.20
N ALA A 219 19.85 -0.22 7.91
CA ALA A 219 20.81 -1.29 7.64
C ALA A 219 21.59 -1.02 6.35
N VAL A 220 20.89 -0.62 5.27
CA VAL A 220 21.54 -0.29 3.99
C VAL A 220 22.42 0.95 4.10
N ALA A 221 21.99 1.98 4.83
CA ALA A 221 22.77 3.19 5.03
C ALA A 221 24.14 2.97 5.71
N LYS A 222 24.27 1.88 6.48
CA LYS A 222 25.52 1.47 7.15
C LYS A 222 26.49 0.68 6.26
N LEU A 223 26.05 0.24 5.08
CA LEU A 223 26.89 -0.52 4.16
C LEU A 223 27.93 0.37 3.49
N SER A 224 29.14 -0.13 3.28
CA SER A 224 30.22 0.60 2.58
C SER A 224 29.85 1.03 1.15
N GLN A 225 29.01 0.28 0.46
CA GLN A 225 28.43 0.59 -0.84
C GLN A 225 26.89 0.75 -0.77
N GLY A 226 26.35 1.09 0.41
CA GLY A 226 24.93 1.36 0.60
C GLY A 226 24.54 2.80 0.26
N ALA A 227 23.32 3.02 -0.22
CA ALA A 227 22.74 4.34 -0.40
C ALA A 227 21.22 4.33 -0.26
N LEU A 228 20.69 5.47 0.17
CA LEU A 228 19.25 5.72 0.21
C LEU A 228 18.92 6.84 -0.77
N ILE A 229 17.82 6.72 -1.50
CA ILE A 229 17.31 7.77 -2.40
C ILE A 229 15.87 8.06 -2.02
N LEU A 230 15.67 9.23 -1.39
CA LEU A 230 14.40 9.65 -0.80
C LEU A 230 13.55 10.38 -1.84
N PRO A 231 12.28 10.01 -2.05
CA PRO A 231 11.39 10.73 -2.94
C PRO A 231 10.82 11.98 -2.28
N GLY A 232 10.73 13.09 -3.01
CA GLY A 232 10.08 14.31 -2.54
C GLY A 232 10.71 14.90 -1.28
N PHE A 233 12.03 14.90 -1.20
CA PHE A 233 12.75 15.57 -0.12
C PHE A 233 12.60 17.07 -0.25
N ASP A 234 12.22 17.74 0.83
CA ASP A 234 12.04 19.19 0.85
C ASP A 234 13.37 19.91 1.15
N PHE A 235 14.04 20.34 0.09
CA PHE A 235 15.27 21.12 0.20
C PHE A 235 15.03 22.59 0.58
N ASP A 236 13.79 23.07 0.49
CA ASP A 236 13.40 24.44 0.80
C ASP A 236 12.92 24.60 2.26
N LEU A 237 12.79 23.50 3.02
CA LEU A 237 12.36 23.53 4.41
C LEU A 237 13.49 24.07 5.31
N PRO A 238 13.27 25.18 6.07
CA PRO A 238 14.27 25.73 6.97
C PRO A 238 14.72 24.78 8.08
N GLU A 239 15.95 24.94 8.56
CA GLU A 239 16.55 24.06 9.56
C GLU A 239 15.84 24.10 10.91
N ASP A 240 15.32 25.25 11.30
CA ASP A 240 14.54 25.43 12.53
C ASP A 240 13.19 24.69 12.46
N VAL A 241 12.57 24.64 11.28
CA VAL A 241 11.36 23.84 11.05
C VAL A 241 11.70 22.34 11.11
N TRP A 242 12.79 21.92 10.46
CA TRP A 242 13.26 20.53 10.55
C TRP A 242 13.46 20.07 11.98
N THR A 243 14.00 20.91 12.86
CA THR A 243 14.23 20.55 14.28
C THR A 243 12.93 20.34 15.06
N LYS A 244 11.85 21.02 14.67
CA LYS A 244 10.52 20.86 15.31
C LYS A 244 9.74 19.65 14.83
N LEU A 245 10.14 19.05 13.72
CA LEU A 245 9.56 17.78 13.28
C LEU A 245 9.94 16.57 14.18
N ASP A 246 10.64 16.79 15.30
CA ASP A 246 10.99 15.75 16.25
C ASP A 246 9.79 15.32 17.13
N ASP A 247 8.82 16.23 17.33
CA ASP A 247 7.64 15.97 18.14
C ASP A 247 6.57 15.20 17.33
N PRO A 248 6.30 13.94 17.64
CA PRO A 248 5.31 13.15 16.92
C PRO A 248 3.88 13.69 17.08
N LEU A 249 3.55 14.32 18.21
CA LEU A 249 2.21 14.84 18.48
C LEU A 249 1.86 16.04 17.59
N LEU A 250 2.87 16.77 17.15
CA LEU A 250 2.70 17.98 16.32
C LEU A 250 3.03 17.77 14.84
N SER A 251 3.70 16.69 14.50
CA SER A 251 4.36 16.61 13.18
C SER A 251 4.25 15.26 12.48
N GLU A 252 3.60 14.24 13.08
CA GLU A 252 3.57 12.90 12.47
C GLU A 252 2.89 12.86 11.10
N ASP A 253 1.94 13.75 10.85
CA ASP A 253 1.23 13.92 9.59
C ASP A 253 2.03 14.72 8.55
N HIS A 254 3.12 15.42 8.96
CA HIS A 254 3.95 16.17 8.04
C HIS A 254 4.73 15.24 7.10
N PRO A 255 4.75 15.51 5.76
CA PRO A 255 5.41 14.63 4.79
C PRO A 255 6.90 14.36 5.07
N GLN A 256 7.61 15.32 5.68
CA GLN A 256 9.04 15.21 5.97
C GLN A 256 9.34 14.58 7.36
N TYR A 257 8.33 14.30 8.18
CA TYR A 257 8.52 13.77 9.55
C TYR A 257 9.33 12.46 9.55
N ARG A 258 9.00 11.52 8.66
CA ARG A 258 9.70 10.23 8.58
C ARG A 258 11.16 10.39 8.14
N TYR A 259 11.46 11.36 7.29
CA TYR A 259 12.84 11.69 6.90
C TYR A 259 13.61 12.31 8.07
N ARG A 260 12.97 13.13 8.88
CA ARG A 260 13.57 13.64 10.10
C ARG A 260 13.94 12.52 11.06
N LYS A 261 13.04 11.56 11.31
CA LYS A 261 13.33 10.35 12.11
C LYS A 261 14.51 9.55 11.57
N LEU A 262 14.56 9.35 10.26
CA LEU A 262 15.67 8.67 9.60
C LEU A 262 16.99 9.39 9.79
N MET A 263 17.02 10.71 9.56
CA MET A 263 18.22 11.52 9.72
C MET A 263 18.73 11.49 11.16
N LEU A 264 17.86 11.62 12.16
CA LEU A 264 18.22 11.46 13.57
C LEU A 264 18.86 10.12 13.87
N ALA A 265 18.24 9.04 13.39
CA ALA A 265 18.75 7.68 13.60
C ALA A 265 20.11 7.43 12.90
N LEU A 266 20.43 8.18 11.86
CA LEU A 266 21.69 8.10 11.11
C LEU A 266 22.71 9.17 11.52
N GLY A 267 22.39 10.08 12.44
CA GLY A 267 23.26 11.18 12.85
C GLY A 267 23.50 12.21 11.74
N LEU A 268 22.49 12.41 10.86
CA LEU A 268 22.55 13.33 9.72
C LEU A 268 21.71 14.58 9.98
N ARG A 269 22.12 15.69 9.36
CA ARG A 269 21.34 16.94 9.27
C ARG A 269 20.72 17.05 7.87
N PRO A 270 19.69 17.89 7.69
CA PRO A 270 19.11 18.15 6.36
C PRO A 270 20.14 18.59 5.31
N ALA A 271 21.12 19.40 5.73
CA ALA A 271 22.19 19.86 4.86
C ALA A 271 23.18 18.76 4.41
N ASP A 272 23.19 17.61 5.08
CA ASP A 272 24.02 16.45 4.69
C ASP A 272 23.36 15.63 3.57
N ILE A 273 22.09 15.91 3.22
CA ILE A 273 21.32 15.22 2.16
C ILE A 273 21.61 15.89 0.82
N SER A 274 22.29 15.19 -0.07
CA SER A 274 22.62 15.70 -1.40
C SER A 274 21.51 15.37 -2.40
N ASN A 275 21.36 16.20 -3.45
CA ASN A 275 20.49 15.89 -4.57
C ASN A 275 21.08 14.71 -5.36
N TRP A 276 20.24 13.73 -5.72
CA TRP A 276 20.64 12.57 -6.54
C TRP A 276 21.05 12.96 -7.97
N GLY A 277 20.67 14.13 -8.44
CA GLY A 277 21.02 14.65 -9.75
C GLY A 277 19.82 15.03 -10.62
N ALA A 278 18.63 15.17 -10.05
CA ALA A 278 17.49 15.70 -10.79
C ALA A 278 17.66 17.20 -11.01
N ASP A 279 17.65 17.62 -12.27
CA ASP A 279 17.44 19.01 -12.63
C ASP A 279 15.94 19.28 -12.74
N ILE A 280 15.44 20.18 -11.91
CA ILE A 280 14.05 20.65 -11.96
C ILE A 280 14.01 22.05 -12.53
N GLY A 281 13.14 22.30 -13.51
CA GLY A 281 12.98 23.65 -14.08
C GLY A 281 12.60 24.70 -13.03
N LEU A 282 12.85 25.96 -13.36
CA LEU A 282 12.60 27.10 -12.45
C LEU A 282 11.15 27.17 -11.95
N ASP A 283 10.17 26.84 -12.79
CA ASP A 283 8.75 26.83 -12.44
C ASP A 283 8.44 25.77 -11.37
N VAL A 284 9.09 24.61 -11.45
CA VAL A 284 8.96 23.56 -10.43
C VAL A 284 9.62 24.00 -9.13
N ALA A 285 10.77 24.67 -9.20
CA ALA A 285 11.45 25.21 -8.02
C ALA A 285 10.60 26.28 -7.30
N ALA A 286 9.93 27.18 -8.04
CA ALA A 286 9.01 28.16 -7.46
C ALA A 286 7.81 27.47 -6.77
N ARG A 287 7.25 26.45 -7.40
CA ARG A 287 6.18 25.63 -6.81
C ARG A 287 6.62 24.89 -5.55
N ASN A 288 7.83 24.33 -5.55
CA ASN A 288 8.36 23.64 -4.38
C ASN A 288 8.47 24.58 -3.16
N ARG A 289 8.93 25.80 -3.35
CA ARG A 289 8.95 26.81 -2.28
C ARG A 289 7.55 27.15 -1.77
N LEU A 290 6.59 27.32 -2.67
CA LEU A 290 5.19 27.56 -2.30
C LEU A 290 4.62 26.37 -1.50
N VAL A 291 4.85 25.14 -1.95
CA VAL A 291 4.38 23.92 -1.26
C VAL A 291 5.07 23.75 0.09
N SER A 292 6.41 23.95 0.16
CA SER A 292 7.16 23.90 1.41
C SER A 292 6.61 24.90 2.43
N LEU A 293 6.34 26.14 2.01
CA LEU A 293 5.76 27.14 2.88
C LEU A 293 4.32 26.80 3.30
N SER A 294 3.49 26.33 2.37
CA SER A 294 2.08 25.98 2.66
C SER A 294 1.92 24.83 3.64
N LEU A 295 2.90 23.92 3.70
CA LEU A 295 2.94 22.75 4.59
C LEU A 295 3.65 23.01 5.93
N ARG A 296 3.96 24.24 6.30
CA ARG A 296 4.56 24.57 7.61
C ARG A 296 3.69 23.99 8.72
N PRO A 297 4.28 23.25 9.70
CA PRO A 297 3.52 22.71 10.82
C PRO A 297 2.97 23.83 11.72
N ALA A 298 1.95 23.53 12.51
CA ALA A 298 1.21 24.48 13.32
C ALA A 298 2.04 25.52 14.10
N PRO A 299 3.20 25.18 14.71
CA PRO A 299 4.02 26.18 15.39
C PRO A 299 4.68 27.24 14.49
N PHE A 300 4.64 27.06 13.16
CA PHE A 300 5.31 27.94 12.17
C PHE A 300 4.38 28.51 11.11
N THR A 301 3.07 28.51 11.36
CA THR A 301 2.11 29.05 10.39
C THR A 301 2.16 30.56 10.24
N ASP A 302 2.75 31.29 11.18
CA ASP A 302 3.09 32.71 11.07
C ASP A 302 4.07 33.01 9.92
N ALA A 303 4.89 32.04 9.52
CA ALA A 303 5.72 32.12 8.34
C ALA A 303 4.92 32.39 7.05
N TRP A 304 3.65 32.01 6.97
CA TRP A 304 2.81 32.33 5.82
C TRP A 304 2.65 33.83 5.59
N LEU A 305 2.55 34.62 6.67
CA LEU A 305 2.45 36.06 6.60
C LEU A 305 3.81 36.71 6.38
N ALA A 306 4.87 36.14 6.96
CA ALA A 306 6.22 36.69 6.88
C ALA A 306 6.92 36.40 5.54
N GLU A 307 6.87 35.13 5.09
CA GLU A 307 7.59 34.64 3.91
C GLU A 307 6.73 34.67 2.63
N GLY A 308 5.38 34.52 2.76
CA GLY A 308 4.48 34.46 1.61
C GLY A 308 4.61 35.66 0.65
N PRO A 309 4.65 36.91 1.14
CA PRO A 309 4.85 38.08 0.28
C PRO A 309 6.22 38.11 -0.41
N ALA A 310 7.21 37.40 0.11
CA ALA A 310 8.57 37.33 -0.44
C ALA A 310 8.75 36.19 -1.45
N LEU A 311 7.75 35.37 -1.68
CA LEU A 311 7.82 34.32 -2.72
C LEU A 311 8.00 34.97 -4.10
N PRO A 312 9.06 34.60 -4.85
CA PRO A 312 9.49 35.38 -6.02
C PRO A 312 8.51 35.29 -7.20
N ASP A 313 7.73 34.24 -7.34
CA ASP A 313 6.84 34.02 -8.49
C ASP A 313 5.66 33.11 -8.13
N ILE A 314 4.63 33.68 -7.50
CA ILE A 314 3.40 32.94 -7.18
C ILE A 314 2.62 32.56 -8.46
N ALA A 315 2.64 33.43 -9.48
CA ALA A 315 1.91 33.18 -10.73
C ALA A 315 2.53 31.98 -11.47
N GLY A 316 3.86 31.93 -11.61
CA GLY A 316 4.56 30.78 -12.17
C GLY A 316 4.42 29.52 -11.31
N ALA A 317 4.51 29.64 -9.99
CA ALA A 317 4.34 28.51 -9.06
C ALA A 317 2.95 27.87 -9.15
N THR A 318 1.92 28.65 -9.47
CA THR A 318 0.53 28.17 -9.59
C THR A 318 0.09 27.90 -11.05
N GLN A 319 0.97 28.10 -12.01
CA GLN A 319 0.66 27.82 -13.42
C GLN A 319 0.22 26.37 -13.61
N GLY A 320 -0.90 26.15 -14.28
CA GLY A 320 -1.46 24.81 -14.48
C GLY A 320 -2.13 24.19 -13.24
N VAL A 321 -2.22 24.92 -12.11
CA VAL A 321 -3.02 24.52 -10.96
C VAL A 321 -4.46 25.02 -11.17
N THR A 322 -5.43 24.13 -11.06
CA THR A 322 -6.86 24.45 -11.21
C THR A 322 -7.60 23.99 -9.97
N LEU A 323 -8.38 24.90 -9.37
CA LEU A 323 -9.29 24.60 -8.29
C LEU A 323 -10.72 24.47 -8.84
N VAL A 324 -11.36 23.34 -8.58
CA VAL A 324 -12.75 23.09 -9.00
C VAL A 324 -13.62 22.92 -7.77
N HIS A 325 -14.62 23.81 -7.63
CA HIS A 325 -15.66 23.68 -6.61
C HIS A 325 -16.90 23.03 -7.23
N ALA A 326 -17.17 21.79 -6.87
CA ALA A 326 -18.37 21.08 -7.29
C ALA A 326 -19.48 21.23 -6.24
N ARG A 327 -20.73 21.44 -6.69
CA ARG A 327 -21.88 21.57 -5.78
C ARG A 327 -22.32 20.22 -5.21
N HIS A 328 -22.13 19.14 -5.97
CA HIS A 328 -22.55 17.81 -5.60
C HIS A 328 -21.45 16.78 -5.89
N PRO A 329 -21.36 15.68 -5.13
CA PRO A 329 -20.38 14.61 -5.35
C PRO A 329 -20.45 13.96 -6.74
N ARG A 330 -21.58 14.04 -7.42
CA ARG A 330 -21.74 13.58 -8.80
C ARG A 330 -21.02 14.51 -9.78
N ASP A 331 -21.14 15.81 -9.58
CA ASP A 331 -20.53 16.82 -10.45
C ASP A 331 -19.02 16.81 -10.28
N GLU A 332 -18.53 16.61 -9.04
CA GLU A 332 -17.11 16.38 -8.74
C GLU A 332 -16.57 15.17 -9.50
N ALA A 333 -17.25 14.02 -9.39
CA ALA A 333 -16.84 12.80 -10.06
C ALA A 333 -16.83 12.95 -11.59
N LEU A 334 -17.83 13.65 -12.14
CA LEU A 334 -17.90 13.90 -13.58
C LEU A 334 -16.80 14.85 -14.05
N ALA A 335 -16.51 15.92 -13.32
CA ALA A 335 -15.43 16.86 -13.64
C ALA A 335 -14.06 16.14 -13.66
N VAL A 336 -13.80 15.30 -12.65
CA VAL A 336 -12.59 14.45 -12.58
C VAL A 336 -12.54 13.49 -13.78
N ALA A 337 -13.64 12.79 -14.07
CA ALA A 337 -13.70 11.82 -15.16
C ALA A 337 -13.48 12.48 -16.54
N LEU A 338 -14.04 13.66 -16.76
CA LEU A 338 -13.82 14.45 -17.99
C LEU A 338 -12.36 14.86 -18.14
N ARG A 339 -11.71 15.25 -17.05
CA ARG A 339 -10.27 15.60 -17.08
C ARG A 339 -9.39 14.40 -17.37
N LEU A 340 -9.70 13.24 -16.74
CA LEU A 340 -8.99 11.98 -17.02
C LEU A 340 -9.19 11.51 -18.46
N ARG A 341 -10.41 11.64 -18.99
CA ARG A 341 -10.72 11.34 -20.39
C ARG A 341 -9.93 12.25 -21.33
N GLN A 342 -9.93 13.56 -21.08
CA GLN A 342 -9.13 14.49 -21.88
C GLN A 342 -7.66 14.11 -21.93
N ALA A 343 -7.08 13.79 -20.77
CA ALA A 343 -5.68 13.34 -20.72
C ALA A 343 -5.44 12.07 -21.54
N ALA A 344 -6.37 11.11 -21.51
CA ALA A 344 -6.28 9.89 -22.31
C ALA A 344 -6.37 10.18 -23.81
N GLU A 345 -7.25 11.08 -24.25
CA GLU A 345 -7.37 11.53 -25.64
C GLU A 345 -6.10 12.26 -26.11
N ASP A 346 -5.48 13.05 -25.23
CA ASP A 346 -4.23 13.77 -25.50
C ASP A 346 -2.98 12.87 -25.40
N GLY A 347 -3.13 11.59 -25.09
CA GLY A 347 -2.02 10.64 -24.86
C GLY A 347 -1.18 10.95 -23.62
N GLN A 348 -1.73 11.68 -22.66
CA GLN A 348 -1.08 12.05 -21.40
C GLN A 348 -1.41 11.06 -20.28
N THR A 349 -0.45 10.87 -19.37
CA THR A 349 -0.69 10.13 -18.14
C THR A 349 -1.33 11.06 -17.10
N ALA A 350 -2.45 10.62 -16.53
CA ALA A 350 -3.12 11.34 -15.46
C ALA A 350 -3.50 10.39 -14.31
N ALA A 351 -3.57 10.91 -13.10
CA ALA A 351 -3.95 10.14 -11.91
C ALA A 351 -4.93 10.91 -11.03
N LEU A 352 -5.93 10.21 -10.52
CA LEU A 352 -6.76 10.65 -9.39
C LEU A 352 -6.11 10.14 -8.10
N ILE A 353 -5.80 11.05 -7.18
CA ILE A 353 -5.32 10.71 -5.83
C ILE A 353 -6.43 11.06 -4.84
N THR A 354 -6.99 10.07 -4.18
CA THR A 354 -8.06 10.25 -3.21
C THR A 354 -8.09 9.11 -2.19
N PRO A 355 -8.34 9.37 -0.91
CA PRO A 355 -8.65 8.35 0.08
C PRO A 355 -10.13 7.90 0.00
N ASP A 356 -11.00 8.68 -0.66
CA ASP A 356 -12.44 8.41 -0.75
C ASP A 356 -12.77 7.34 -1.79
N ARG A 357 -13.10 6.14 -1.31
CA ARG A 357 -13.52 5.01 -2.14
C ARG A 357 -14.87 5.24 -2.85
N MET A 358 -15.72 6.12 -2.32
CA MET A 358 -16.99 6.46 -2.97
C MET A 358 -16.77 7.37 -4.18
N LEU A 359 -15.83 8.33 -4.06
CA LEU A 359 -15.40 9.15 -5.21
C LEU A 359 -14.77 8.26 -6.29
N THR A 360 -13.86 7.35 -5.92
CA THR A 360 -13.25 6.40 -6.86
C THR A 360 -14.30 5.60 -7.65
N ARG A 361 -15.32 5.05 -6.96
CA ARG A 361 -16.40 4.30 -7.61
C ARG A 361 -17.23 5.17 -8.57
N ARG A 362 -17.54 6.41 -8.19
CA ARG A 362 -18.29 7.34 -9.05
C ARG A 362 -17.51 7.73 -10.29
N VAL A 363 -16.21 8.00 -10.13
CA VAL A 363 -15.32 8.33 -11.25
C VAL A 363 -15.17 7.13 -12.19
N THR A 364 -14.95 5.91 -11.65
CA THR A 364 -14.88 4.68 -12.47
C THR A 364 -16.17 4.47 -13.27
N ALA A 365 -17.33 4.62 -12.64
CA ALA A 365 -18.62 4.50 -13.32
C ALA A 365 -18.83 5.58 -14.41
N ALA A 366 -18.30 6.80 -14.20
CA ALA A 366 -18.34 7.84 -15.21
C ALA A 366 -17.38 7.54 -16.38
N LEU A 367 -16.22 6.98 -16.14
CA LEU A 367 -15.24 6.58 -17.17
C LEU A 367 -15.75 5.41 -18.02
N ASP A 368 -16.53 4.50 -17.44
CA ASP A 368 -17.11 3.34 -18.13
C ASP A 368 -18.00 3.75 -19.32
N GLN A 369 -18.64 4.92 -19.26
CA GLN A 369 -19.41 5.48 -20.39
C GLN A 369 -18.57 5.68 -21.67
N TRP A 370 -17.26 5.80 -21.52
CA TRP A 370 -16.30 5.99 -22.61
C TRP A 370 -15.39 4.79 -22.82
N ASN A 371 -15.72 3.65 -22.20
CA ASN A 371 -14.88 2.43 -22.23
C ASN A 371 -13.44 2.66 -21.72
N ILE A 372 -13.25 3.57 -20.78
CA ILE A 372 -11.97 3.82 -20.12
C ILE A 372 -11.91 3.00 -18.84
N ALA A 373 -11.01 2.01 -18.80
CA ALA A 373 -10.74 1.21 -17.61
C ALA A 373 -9.57 1.83 -16.81
N PRO A 374 -9.82 2.44 -15.64
CA PRO A 374 -8.76 2.99 -14.81
C PRO A 374 -7.97 1.89 -14.11
N ASP A 375 -6.64 2.11 -13.91
CA ASP A 375 -5.80 1.26 -13.07
C ASP A 375 -5.89 1.69 -11.60
N ASP A 376 -6.79 1.08 -10.83
CA ASP A 376 -6.96 1.36 -9.40
C ASP A 376 -5.87 0.65 -8.58
N SER A 377 -5.06 1.42 -7.85
CA SER A 377 -3.98 0.89 -7.00
C SER A 377 -4.45 0.00 -5.86
N ALA A 378 -5.69 0.19 -5.38
CA ALA A 378 -6.28 -0.65 -4.34
C ALA A 378 -6.91 -1.95 -4.91
N GLY A 379 -7.01 -2.05 -6.24
CA GLY A 379 -7.64 -3.18 -6.92
C GLY A 379 -9.15 -3.29 -6.65
N GLN A 380 -9.73 -4.39 -7.11
CA GLN A 380 -11.13 -4.71 -6.85
C GLN A 380 -11.24 -5.82 -5.82
N PRO A 381 -12.12 -5.70 -4.81
CA PRO A 381 -12.38 -6.80 -3.89
C PRO A 381 -12.84 -8.06 -4.63
N LEU A 382 -12.21 -9.19 -4.35
CA LEU A 382 -12.49 -10.46 -5.05
C LEU A 382 -13.99 -10.80 -5.06
N HIS A 383 -14.70 -10.56 -3.95
CA HIS A 383 -16.13 -10.86 -3.81
C HIS A 383 -17.03 -10.02 -4.73
N LEU A 384 -16.54 -8.91 -5.30
CA LEU A 384 -17.25 -8.09 -6.29
C LEU A 384 -16.92 -8.50 -7.73
N SER A 385 -15.87 -9.27 -7.93
CA SER A 385 -15.48 -9.78 -9.25
C SER A 385 -16.37 -10.96 -9.69
N PRO A 386 -16.52 -11.24 -10.99
CA PRO A 386 -17.25 -12.43 -11.45
C PRO A 386 -16.74 -13.75 -10.83
N PRO A 387 -15.42 -14.04 -10.77
CA PRO A 387 -14.92 -15.24 -10.10
C PRO A 387 -15.29 -15.31 -8.62
N GLY A 388 -15.18 -14.22 -7.89
CA GLY A 388 -15.50 -14.19 -6.46
C GLY A 388 -17.01 -14.37 -6.20
N ARG A 389 -17.86 -13.79 -7.04
CA ARG A 389 -19.32 -14.03 -6.97
C ARG A 389 -19.66 -15.48 -7.24
N PHE A 390 -19.04 -16.08 -8.26
CA PHE A 390 -19.24 -17.50 -8.58
C PHE A 390 -18.84 -18.39 -7.42
N LEU A 391 -17.64 -18.20 -6.84
CA LEU A 391 -17.19 -18.94 -5.67
C LEU A 391 -18.15 -18.80 -4.47
N ARG A 392 -18.66 -17.58 -4.24
CA ARG A 392 -19.65 -17.34 -3.17
C ARG A 392 -20.93 -18.12 -3.40
N HIS A 393 -21.47 -18.14 -4.62
CA HIS A 393 -22.66 -18.93 -4.92
C HIS A 393 -22.41 -20.43 -4.78
N VAL A 394 -21.24 -20.93 -5.17
CA VAL A 394 -20.84 -22.31 -4.91
C VAL A 394 -20.76 -22.60 -3.41
N ALA A 395 -20.13 -21.72 -2.62
CA ALA A 395 -20.03 -21.88 -1.17
C ALA A 395 -21.42 -21.90 -0.48
N GLN A 396 -22.37 -21.11 -0.97
CA GLN A 396 -23.74 -21.10 -0.47
C GLN A 396 -24.43 -22.46 -0.61
N LEU A 397 -24.12 -23.25 -1.66
CA LEU A 397 -24.66 -24.60 -1.82
C LEU A 397 -24.23 -25.56 -0.70
N PHE A 398 -23.08 -25.31 -0.07
CA PHE A 398 -22.59 -26.14 1.05
C PHE A 398 -23.13 -25.69 2.42
N SER A 399 -23.57 -24.42 2.53
CA SER A 399 -23.99 -23.84 3.82
C SER A 399 -25.49 -23.79 4.04
N GLN A 400 -26.28 -23.92 2.98
CA GLN A 400 -27.75 -23.85 3.04
C GLN A 400 -28.42 -24.82 2.06
N LYS A 401 -29.72 -25.06 2.27
CA LYS A 401 -30.50 -25.86 1.32
C LYS A 401 -30.55 -25.15 -0.03
N MET A 402 -30.33 -25.93 -1.10
CA MET A 402 -30.38 -25.39 -2.47
C MET A 402 -31.80 -24.90 -2.79
N SER A 403 -31.99 -23.63 -2.92
CA SER A 403 -33.20 -23.01 -3.44
C SER A 403 -33.17 -22.97 -4.98
N ALA A 404 -34.33 -22.88 -5.62
CA ALA A 404 -34.43 -22.69 -7.07
C ALA A 404 -33.70 -21.37 -7.49
N GLU A 405 -33.80 -20.31 -6.68
CA GLU A 405 -33.11 -19.04 -6.93
C GLU A 405 -31.59 -19.20 -6.93
N LEU A 406 -31.02 -19.85 -5.91
CA LEU A 406 -29.58 -20.09 -5.82
C LEU A 406 -29.08 -20.95 -6.98
N LEU A 407 -29.83 -22.01 -7.34
CA LEU A 407 -29.50 -22.84 -8.48
C LEU A 407 -29.42 -22.03 -9.78
N PHE A 408 -30.44 -21.23 -10.09
CA PHE A 408 -30.46 -20.44 -11.34
C PHE A 408 -29.46 -19.30 -11.34
N THR A 409 -29.19 -18.70 -10.19
CA THR A 409 -28.11 -17.71 -10.06
C THR A 409 -26.77 -18.33 -10.41
N LEU A 410 -26.50 -19.55 -9.96
CA LEU A 410 -25.29 -20.28 -10.29
C LEU A 410 -25.23 -20.69 -11.77
N LEU A 411 -26.29 -21.34 -12.29
CA LEU A 411 -26.32 -21.85 -13.66
C LEU A 411 -26.24 -20.71 -14.70
N LYS A 412 -26.85 -19.55 -14.44
CA LYS A 412 -26.81 -18.38 -15.32
C LYS A 412 -25.52 -17.57 -15.19
N HIS A 413 -24.71 -17.87 -14.19
CA HIS A 413 -23.49 -17.09 -13.96
C HIS A 413 -22.55 -17.16 -15.18
N PRO A 414 -21.90 -16.03 -15.61
CA PRO A 414 -21.03 -16.00 -16.78
C PRO A 414 -19.93 -17.06 -16.81
N LEU A 415 -19.41 -17.46 -15.67
CA LEU A 415 -18.35 -18.47 -15.55
C LEU A 415 -18.88 -19.91 -15.45
N CYS A 416 -20.19 -20.11 -15.31
CA CYS A 416 -20.75 -21.45 -15.36
C CYS A 416 -20.77 -21.93 -16.81
N HIS A 417 -20.16 -23.10 -17.07
CA HIS A 417 -20.07 -23.70 -18.41
C HIS A 417 -19.45 -22.76 -19.46
N SER A 418 -18.41 -22.00 -19.07
CA SER A 418 -17.74 -21.04 -19.97
C SER A 418 -16.87 -21.70 -21.04
N GLY A 419 -16.46 -22.95 -20.87
CA GLY A 419 -15.60 -23.71 -21.79
C GLY A 419 -16.31 -24.50 -22.88
N GLY A 420 -17.66 -24.48 -22.94
CA GLY A 420 -18.46 -25.26 -23.89
C GLY A 420 -19.45 -24.40 -24.69
N SER A 421 -20.48 -25.04 -25.27
CA SER A 421 -21.58 -24.35 -25.96
C SER A 421 -22.50 -23.64 -24.97
N ARG A 422 -22.09 -22.45 -24.52
CA ARG A 422 -22.80 -21.66 -23.49
C ARG A 422 -24.25 -21.37 -23.88
N ASN A 423 -24.53 -21.10 -25.16
CA ASN A 423 -25.89 -20.83 -25.62
C ASN A 423 -26.82 -22.03 -25.38
N GLN A 424 -26.33 -23.22 -25.65
CA GLN A 424 -27.09 -24.47 -25.39
C GLN A 424 -27.32 -24.69 -23.88
N HIS A 425 -26.29 -24.45 -23.06
CA HIS A 425 -26.41 -24.50 -21.62
C HIS A 425 -27.48 -23.52 -21.08
N LEU A 426 -27.51 -22.29 -21.60
CA LEU A 426 -28.52 -21.29 -21.19
C LEU A 426 -29.94 -21.67 -21.65
N LEU A 427 -30.08 -22.30 -22.82
CA LEU A 427 -31.38 -22.84 -23.26
C LEU A 427 -31.89 -23.92 -22.33
N PHE A 428 -31.04 -24.91 -22.00
CA PHE A 428 -31.40 -25.94 -21.02
C PHE A 428 -31.70 -25.35 -19.62
N THR A 429 -30.91 -24.38 -19.18
CA THR A 429 -31.16 -23.70 -17.91
C THR A 429 -32.50 -22.98 -17.90
N ARG A 430 -32.87 -22.34 -19.03
CA ARG A 430 -34.15 -21.68 -19.18
C ARG A 430 -35.32 -22.69 -19.17
N ASP A 431 -35.16 -23.79 -19.84
CA ASP A 431 -36.16 -24.84 -19.87
C ASP A 431 -36.39 -25.44 -18.47
N LEU A 432 -35.34 -25.80 -17.78
CA LEU A 432 -35.39 -26.23 -16.38
C LEU A 432 -36.03 -25.12 -15.48
N GLU A 433 -35.71 -23.87 -15.67
CA GLU A 433 -36.33 -22.77 -14.92
C GLU A 433 -37.84 -22.71 -15.13
N LEU A 434 -38.30 -22.81 -16.38
CA LEU A 434 -39.73 -22.83 -16.70
C LEU A 434 -40.47 -24.00 -16.06
N TYR A 435 -39.83 -25.18 -16.07
CA TYR A 435 -40.36 -26.37 -15.41
C TYR A 435 -40.49 -26.17 -13.89
N LEU A 436 -39.40 -25.78 -13.22
CA LEU A 436 -39.41 -25.58 -11.77
C LEU A 436 -40.32 -24.43 -11.33
N ARG A 437 -40.53 -23.38 -12.16
CA ARG A 437 -41.51 -22.32 -11.87
C ARG A 437 -42.95 -22.80 -11.96
N ARG A 438 -43.28 -23.76 -12.85
CA ARG A 438 -44.60 -24.35 -12.97
C ARG A 438 -44.92 -25.28 -11.79
N THR A 439 -43.94 -26.08 -11.35
CA THR A 439 -44.08 -27.03 -10.25
C THR A 439 -43.87 -26.38 -8.87
N ALA A 440 -43.24 -25.20 -8.87
CA ALA A 440 -42.98 -24.32 -7.72
C ALA A 440 -42.38 -25.02 -6.47
N PRO A 441 -41.41 -25.96 -6.57
CA PRO A 441 -40.72 -26.46 -5.38
C PRO A 441 -39.76 -25.40 -4.87
N PRO A 442 -39.90 -24.91 -3.62
CA PRO A 442 -38.97 -23.91 -3.08
C PRO A 442 -37.55 -24.42 -2.94
N TYR A 443 -37.43 -25.74 -2.72
CA TYR A 443 -36.18 -26.49 -2.59
C TYR A 443 -36.20 -27.70 -3.52
N PRO A 444 -35.75 -27.58 -4.78
CA PRO A 444 -35.75 -28.66 -5.75
C PRO A 444 -34.96 -29.90 -5.24
N LYS A 445 -35.50 -31.06 -5.45
CA LYS A 445 -34.90 -32.37 -5.10
C LYS A 445 -34.52 -33.12 -6.35
N GLU A 446 -33.76 -34.19 -6.18
CA GLU A 446 -33.36 -35.08 -7.28
C GLU A 446 -34.57 -35.58 -8.10
N SER A 447 -35.70 -35.89 -7.44
CA SER A 447 -36.94 -36.31 -8.09
C SER A 447 -37.48 -35.28 -9.08
N ASP A 448 -37.35 -33.98 -8.77
CA ASP A 448 -37.82 -32.89 -9.64
C ASP A 448 -36.95 -32.76 -10.91
N PHE A 449 -35.65 -32.96 -10.77
CA PHE A 449 -34.74 -32.98 -11.91
C PHE A 449 -34.91 -34.20 -12.79
N ARG A 450 -35.14 -35.39 -12.20
CA ARG A 450 -35.44 -36.63 -12.96
C ARG A 450 -36.74 -36.49 -13.72
N ALA A 451 -37.79 -35.94 -13.09
CA ALA A 451 -39.08 -35.71 -13.73
C ALA A 451 -38.98 -34.69 -14.89
N TRP A 452 -38.15 -33.66 -14.77
CA TRP A 452 -37.86 -32.76 -15.87
C TRP A 452 -37.10 -33.45 -17.02
N ALA A 453 -36.06 -34.23 -16.70
CA ALA A 453 -35.20 -34.86 -17.71
C ALA A 453 -35.93 -35.99 -18.48
N SER A 454 -37.10 -36.46 -18.01
CA SER A 454 -37.93 -37.48 -18.67
C SER A 454 -39.02 -36.88 -19.57
N GLN A 455 -39.15 -35.54 -19.66
CA GLN A 455 -40.04 -34.84 -20.60
C GLN A 455 -39.34 -34.58 -21.94
#